data_3f462e8e9959d309fe16b6726aaeb043
#
_entry.id   3f462e8e9959d309fe16b6726aaeb043
#
_cell.length_a   1.000
_cell.length_b   1.000
_cell.length_c   1.000
_cell.angle_alpha   90.00
_cell.angle_beta   90.00
_cell.angle_gamma   90.00
#
_symmetry.space_group_name_H-M   'P 1'
#
loop_
_entity.id
_entity.type
_entity.pdbx_description
1 polymer ?
#
loop_
_entity_poly.entity_id
_entity_poly.type
_entity_poly.pdbx_seq_one_letter_code
_entity_poly.pdbx_strand_id
1 'polypeptide(L)'
;MSTSIIKNRNFGFLWVGHLISHAGDAVYMIALPWLMLELTGSKTLTSHVAMAAYLPAVLFGLVSGVLVDRYNRKWIMIFSDIIRSLLVAIIPLALIFDFITPILIGVVTFLLATFSTFFYPARDSLIPHIVSPEELPAANSAISISGQMSHLLGPLFAGLGISVFGLTHLFTANAVSFLFSILLICLIVIPSNRINNQKRPSQWQDILDGLSYVHANKGLRLLLL
;
A
#
# COMPACT_ATOMS: atom_id res chain seq x y z
N MET A 1 -23.27 7.68 -3.92
CA MET A 1 -22.78 6.81 -2.81
C MET A 1 -23.99 6.42 -1.96
N SER A 2 -24.18 5.13 -1.69
CA SER A 2 -25.24 4.69 -0.75
C SER A 2 -24.94 5.31 0.63
N THR A 3 -25.94 6.00 1.19
CA THR A 3 -25.84 6.64 2.52
C THR A 3 -25.57 5.66 3.66
N SER A 4 -25.73 4.36 3.41
CA SER A 4 -25.50 3.26 4.35
C SER A 4 -24.01 3.09 4.67
N ILE A 5 -23.11 3.10 3.68
CA ILE A 5 -21.68 2.80 3.88
C ILE A 5 -20.96 3.86 4.71
N ILE A 6 -21.41 5.14 4.62
CA ILE A 6 -20.81 6.23 5.40
C ILE A 6 -21.14 6.09 6.90
N LYS A 7 -22.24 5.40 7.25
CA LYS A 7 -22.63 5.11 8.63
C LYS A 7 -21.89 3.91 9.23
N ASN A 8 -21.22 3.09 8.41
CA ASN A 8 -20.44 1.94 8.88
C ASN A 8 -19.12 2.43 9.47
N ARG A 9 -19.02 2.47 10.81
CA ARG A 9 -17.83 2.95 11.54
C ARG A 9 -16.57 2.17 11.19
N ASN A 10 -16.65 0.85 11.03
CA ASN A 10 -15.49 0.02 10.71
C ASN A 10 -14.95 0.34 9.32
N PHE A 11 -15.85 0.51 8.35
CA PHE A 11 -15.44 0.94 7.01
C PHE A 11 -14.90 2.38 7.02
N GLY A 12 -15.53 3.28 7.78
CA GLY A 12 -15.06 4.65 7.94
C GLY A 12 -13.63 4.72 8.48
N PHE A 13 -13.30 3.94 9.52
CA PHE A 13 -11.94 3.87 10.05
C PHE A 13 -10.95 3.33 9.01
N LEU A 14 -11.31 2.25 8.31
CA LEU A 14 -10.46 1.68 7.25
C LEU A 14 -10.22 2.70 6.14
N TRP A 15 -11.29 3.32 5.66
CA TRP A 15 -11.27 4.23 4.51
C TRP A 15 -10.47 5.50 4.80
N VAL A 16 -10.71 6.15 5.95
CA VAL A 16 -9.98 7.37 6.34
C VAL A 16 -8.51 7.07 6.59
N GLY A 17 -8.19 5.97 7.31
CA GLY A 17 -6.81 5.54 7.53
C GLY A 17 -6.07 5.30 6.22
N HIS A 18 -6.71 4.55 5.32
CA HIS A 18 -6.16 4.30 3.98
C HIS A 18 -6.00 5.58 3.15
N LEU A 19 -6.99 6.47 3.15
CA LEU A 19 -6.93 7.72 2.39
C LEU A 19 -5.73 8.57 2.81
N ILE A 20 -5.51 8.72 4.12
CA ILE A 20 -4.42 9.53 4.68
C ILE A 20 -3.06 8.90 4.36
N SER A 21 -2.89 7.60 4.59
CA SER A 21 -1.61 6.92 4.30
C SER A 21 -1.33 6.87 2.80
N HIS A 22 -2.35 6.65 1.97
CA HIS A 22 -2.19 6.61 0.51
C HIS A 22 -1.88 7.99 -0.09
N ALA A 23 -2.43 9.07 0.49
CA ALA A 23 -2.07 10.43 0.10
C ALA A 23 -0.59 10.72 0.45
N GLY A 24 -0.13 10.27 1.62
CA GLY A 24 1.29 10.32 1.99
C GLY A 24 2.19 9.57 1.01
N ASP A 25 1.79 8.35 0.61
CA ASP A 25 2.50 7.56 -0.40
C ASP A 25 2.56 8.27 -1.77
N ALA A 26 1.47 8.91 -2.19
CA ALA A 26 1.44 9.64 -3.45
C ALA A 26 2.42 10.85 -3.45
N VAL A 27 2.53 11.54 -2.32
CA VAL A 27 3.53 12.60 -2.13
C VAL A 27 4.94 12.01 -2.11
N TYR A 28 5.17 10.90 -1.39
CA TYR A 28 6.45 10.20 -1.32
C TYR A 28 6.95 9.78 -2.70
N MET A 29 6.08 9.25 -3.56
CA MET A 29 6.44 8.83 -4.92
C MET A 29 6.98 9.96 -5.81
N ILE A 30 6.66 11.22 -5.50
CA ILE A 30 7.18 12.39 -6.21
C ILE A 30 8.43 12.93 -5.49
N ALA A 31 8.37 13.02 -4.16
CA ALA A 31 9.47 13.57 -3.35
C ALA A 31 10.75 12.73 -3.44
N LEU A 32 10.61 11.40 -3.56
CA LEU A 32 11.76 10.49 -3.59
C LEU A 32 12.63 10.64 -4.85
N PRO A 33 12.10 10.59 -6.10
CA PRO A 33 12.89 10.86 -7.29
C PRO A 33 13.51 12.26 -7.28
N TRP A 34 12.80 13.25 -6.72
CA TRP A 34 13.32 14.60 -6.57
C TRP A 34 14.56 14.61 -5.66
N LEU A 35 14.46 14.00 -4.47
CA LEU A 35 15.58 13.86 -3.54
C LEU A 35 16.78 13.15 -4.18
N MET A 36 16.53 12.05 -4.91
CA MET A 36 17.60 11.33 -5.61
C MET A 36 18.30 12.18 -6.65
N LEU A 37 17.56 12.98 -7.39
CA LEU A 37 18.12 13.87 -8.40
C LEU A 37 18.94 15.01 -7.77
N GLU A 38 18.48 15.60 -6.65
CA GLU A 38 19.24 16.60 -5.88
C GLU A 38 20.54 16.03 -5.33
N LEU A 39 20.52 14.83 -4.76
CA LEU A 39 21.69 14.20 -4.15
C LEU A 39 22.74 13.74 -5.16
N THR A 40 22.32 13.26 -6.33
CA THR A 40 23.22 12.56 -7.25
C THR A 40 23.43 13.28 -8.58
N GLY A 41 22.54 14.18 -8.99
CA GLY A 41 22.49 14.74 -10.33
C GLY A 41 22.24 13.70 -11.45
N SER A 42 22.04 12.42 -11.09
CA SER A 42 21.99 11.29 -12.02
C SER A 42 20.57 10.82 -12.29
N LYS A 43 20.08 11.03 -13.49
CA LYS A 43 18.77 10.49 -13.95
C LYS A 43 18.73 8.96 -13.92
N THR A 44 19.85 8.31 -14.22
CA THR A 44 19.97 6.84 -14.23
C THR A 44 19.81 6.26 -12.84
N LEU A 45 20.48 6.80 -11.82
CA LEU A 45 20.32 6.34 -10.42
C LEU A 45 18.90 6.60 -9.91
N THR A 46 18.31 7.74 -10.25
CA THR A 46 16.91 8.05 -9.94
C THR A 46 15.96 7.00 -10.53
N SER A 47 16.18 6.60 -11.79
CA SER A 47 15.36 5.56 -12.44
C SER A 47 15.53 4.20 -11.78
N HIS A 48 16.75 3.81 -11.37
CA HIS A 48 16.97 2.52 -10.67
C HIS A 48 16.23 2.46 -9.33
N VAL A 49 16.23 3.56 -8.57
CA VAL A 49 15.47 3.62 -7.30
C VAL A 49 13.97 3.60 -7.56
N ALA A 50 13.50 4.30 -8.60
CA ALA A 50 12.07 4.22 -8.98
C ALA A 50 11.67 2.78 -9.38
N MET A 51 12.52 2.04 -10.09
CA MET A 51 12.28 0.62 -10.41
C MET A 51 12.25 -0.26 -9.16
N ALA A 52 13.05 0.02 -8.13
CA ALA A 52 13.05 -0.71 -6.88
C ALA A 52 11.67 -0.71 -6.18
N ALA A 53 10.85 0.31 -6.42
CA ALA A 53 9.49 0.39 -5.88
C ALA A 53 8.53 -0.64 -6.50
N TYR A 54 8.77 -1.14 -7.70
CA TYR A 54 7.89 -2.08 -8.41
C TYR A 54 8.32 -3.53 -8.26
N LEU A 55 9.61 -3.78 -8.02
CA LEU A 55 10.17 -5.13 -7.96
C LEU A 55 9.52 -6.03 -6.89
N PRO A 56 9.21 -5.56 -5.66
CA PRO A 56 8.56 -6.39 -4.66
C PRO A 56 7.19 -6.93 -5.06
N ALA A 57 6.41 -6.17 -5.82
CA ALA A 57 5.09 -6.62 -6.28
C ALA A 57 5.22 -7.84 -7.20
N VAL A 58 6.26 -7.88 -8.04
CA VAL A 58 6.55 -9.02 -8.91
C VAL A 58 7.08 -10.21 -8.11
N LEU A 59 7.99 -9.98 -7.15
CA LEU A 59 8.62 -11.04 -6.37
C LEU A 59 7.68 -11.65 -5.32
N PHE A 60 6.90 -10.83 -4.64
CA PHE A 60 6.12 -11.22 -3.46
C PHE A 60 4.61 -11.18 -3.66
N GLY A 61 4.10 -10.72 -4.82
CA GLY A 61 2.68 -10.57 -5.05
C GLY A 61 1.88 -11.86 -4.83
N LEU A 62 2.35 -12.99 -5.36
CA LEU A 62 1.71 -14.29 -5.16
C LEU A 62 1.79 -14.76 -3.70
N VAL A 63 2.96 -14.56 -3.07
CA VAL A 63 3.19 -14.95 -1.67
C VAL A 63 2.33 -14.12 -0.72
N SER A 64 2.13 -12.84 -1.01
CA SER A 64 1.31 -11.95 -0.19
C SER A 64 -0.14 -12.41 -0.13
N GLY A 65 -0.72 -12.85 -1.25
CA GLY A 65 -2.07 -13.42 -1.28
C GLY A 65 -2.20 -14.64 -0.35
N VAL A 66 -1.26 -15.60 -0.46
CA VAL A 66 -1.26 -16.81 0.39
C VAL A 66 -1.13 -16.47 1.89
N LEU A 67 -0.26 -15.51 2.24
CA LEU A 67 -0.09 -15.09 3.63
C LEU A 67 -1.33 -14.39 4.19
N VAL A 68 -1.97 -13.52 3.41
CA VAL A 68 -3.19 -12.81 3.79
C VAL A 68 -4.35 -13.77 4.07
N ASP A 69 -4.42 -14.89 3.36
CA ASP A 69 -5.48 -15.88 3.60
C ASP A 69 -5.24 -16.73 4.86
N ARG A 70 -3.97 -16.89 5.29
CA ARG A 70 -3.60 -17.71 6.46
C ARG A 70 -3.59 -16.92 7.76
N TYR A 71 -3.27 -15.65 7.71
CA TYR A 71 -3.10 -14.82 8.91
C TYR A 71 -4.23 -13.80 9.07
N ASN A 72 -4.32 -13.23 10.26
CA ASN A 72 -5.30 -12.19 10.55
C ASN A 72 -4.98 -10.91 9.76
N ARG A 73 -5.86 -10.55 8.83
CA ARG A 73 -5.73 -9.42 7.88
C ARG A 73 -5.47 -8.09 8.60
N LYS A 74 -6.17 -7.86 9.72
CA LYS A 74 -6.00 -6.65 10.54
C LYS A 74 -4.57 -6.54 11.07
N TRP A 75 -3.99 -7.63 11.58
CA TRP A 75 -2.63 -7.64 12.10
C TRP A 75 -1.58 -7.49 10.99
N ILE A 76 -1.80 -8.08 9.80
CA ILE A 76 -0.92 -7.86 8.65
C ILE A 76 -0.87 -6.38 8.30
N MET A 77 -2.03 -5.70 8.24
CA MET A 77 -2.09 -4.27 7.94
C MET A 77 -1.36 -3.43 8.99
N ILE A 78 -1.63 -3.68 10.28
CA ILE A 78 -0.97 -2.94 11.39
C ILE A 78 0.55 -3.14 11.32
N PHE A 79 1.01 -4.39 11.20
CA PHE A 79 2.44 -4.68 11.12
C PHE A 79 3.10 -4.03 9.90
N SER A 80 2.46 -4.10 8.74
CA SER A 80 2.94 -3.45 7.52
C SER A 80 3.08 -1.94 7.72
N ASP A 81 2.08 -1.26 8.29
CA ASP A 81 2.13 0.18 8.49
C ASP A 81 3.16 0.59 9.56
N ILE A 82 3.37 -0.23 10.62
CA ILE A 82 4.46 0.01 11.58
C ILE A 82 5.81 0.01 10.88
N ILE A 83 6.10 -1.03 10.10
CA ILE A 83 7.38 -1.12 9.39
C ILE A 83 7.51 0.00 8.34
N ARG A 84 6.45 0.31 7.61
CA ARG A 84 6.45 1.39 6.62
C ARG A 84 6.71 2.74 7.28
N SER A 85 6.08 3.02 8.42
CA SER A 85 6.34 4.25 9.20
C SER A 85 7.80 4.37 9.62
N LEU A 86 8.38 3.28 10.17
CA LEU A 86 9.78 3.25 10.59
C LEU A 86 10.74 3.41 9.41
N LEU A 87 10.50 2.74 8.30
CA LEU A 87 11.32 2.83 7.10
C LEU A 87 11.32 4.24 6.52
N VAL A 88 10.15 4.86 6.37
CA VAL A 88 10.07 6.23 5.84
C VAL A 88 10.72 7.23 6.79
N ALA A 89 10.61 7.03 8.11
CA ALA A 89 11.24 7.89 9.11
C ALA A 89 12.78 7.86 9.06
N ILE A 90 13.39 6.82 8.49
CA ILE A 90 14.85 6.77 8.29
C ILE A 90 15.32 7.88 7.34
N ILE A 91 14.53 8.23 6.31
CA ILE A 91 14.93 9.25 5.32
C ILE A 91 15.13 10.63 5.94
N PRO A 92 14.15 11.22 6.67
CA PRO A 92 14.36 12.51 7.32
C PRO A 92 15.46 12.47 8.38
N LEU A 93 15.62 11.36 9.11
CA LEU A 93 16.73 11.21 10.04
C LEU A 93 18.07 11.18 9.32
N ALA A 94 18.18 10.46 8.20
CA ALA A 94 19.39 10.41 7.40
C ALA A 94 19.74 11.77 6.78
N LEU A 95 18.74 12.59 6.43
CA LEU A 95 18.95 13.97 5.97
C LEU A 95 19.43 14.89 7.10
N ILE A 96 18.87 14.76 8.31
CA ILE A 96 19.25 15.60 9.46
C ILE A 96 20.66 15.29 9.95
N PHE A 97 21.06 14.00 9.92
CA PHE A 97 22.36 13.55 10.43
C PHE A 97 23.40 13.33 9.33
N ASP A 98 23.15 13.77 8.10
CA ASP A 98 24.07 13.74 6.95
C ASP A 98 24.63 12.35 6.59
N PHE A 99 23.85 11.27 6.82
CA PHE A 99 24.24 9.91 6.39
C PHE A 99 23.39 9.36 5.23
N ILE A 100 22.64 10.23 4.55
CA ILE A 100 21.81 9.84 3.41
C ILE A 100 22.69 9.36 2.24
N THR A 101 22.35 8.20 1.67
CA THR A 101 23.03 7.66 0.50
C THR A 101 22.03 7.12 -0.52
N PRO A 102 22.37 7.06 -1.82
CA PRO A 102 21.50 6.48 -2.83
C PRO A 102 21.14 5.01 -2.55
N ILE A 103 22.05 4.25 -1.97
CA ILE A 103 21.82 2.86 -1.59
C ILE A 103 20.80 2.76 -0.46
N LEU A 104 20.93 3.61 0.56
CA LEU A 104 19.97 3.66 1.67
C LEU A 104 18.55 3.96 1.16
N ILE A 105 18.41 4.96 0.27
CA ILE A 105 17.14 5.31 -0.35
C ILE A 105 16.57 4.12 -1.14
N GLY A 106 17.40 3.45 -1.94
CA GLY A 106 16.98 2.26 -2.71
C GLY A 106 16.49 1.12 -1.83
N VAL A 107 17.22 0.82 -0.74
CA VAL A 107 16.84 -0.23 0.23
C VAL A 107 15.54 0.13 0.95
N VAL A 108 15.41 1.37 1.44
CA VAL A 108 14.17 1.84 2.08
C VAL A 108 13.00 1.75 1.13
N THR A 109 13.16 2.18 -0.12
CA THR A 109 12.11 2.12 -1.16
C THR A 109 11.69 0.69 -1.44
N PHE A 110 12.65 -0.23 -1.62
CA PHE A 110 12.38 -1.64 -1.85
C PHE A 110 11.61 -2.28 -0.67
N LEU A 111 12.06 -2.04 0.56
CA LEU A 111 11.40 -2.58 1.74
C LEU A 111 10.00 -1.95 1.94
N LEU A 112 9.86 -0.65 1.74
CA LEU A 112 8.56 0.03 1.81
C LEU A 112 7.55 -0.59 0.83
N ALA A 113 7.97 -0.79 -0.42
CA ALA A 113 7.15 -1.44 -1.44
C ALA A 113 6.83 -2.90 -1.10
N THR A 114 7.77 -3.61 -0.46
CA THR A 114 7.56 -4.98 0.02
C THR A 114 6.40 -5.03 1.01
N PHE A 115 6.42 -4.20 2.05
CA PHE A 115 5.34 -4.19 3.03
C PHE A 115 4.02 -3.65 2.46
N SER A 116 4.06 -2.75 1.49
CA SER A 116 2.88 -2.33 0.72
C SER A 116 2.24 -3.50 -0.03
N THR A 117 3.05 -4.40 -0.59
CA THR A 117 2.58 -5.60 -1.31
C THR A 117 1.80 -6.56 -0.39
N PHE A 118 2.03 -6.55 0.91
CA PHE A 118 1.22 -7.30 1.89
C PHE A 118 0.01 -6.50 2.40
N PHE A 119 0.15 -5.19 2.54
CA PHE A 119 -0.91 -4.33 3.06
C PHE A 119 -2.16 -4.32 2.16
N TYR A 120 -2.00 -4.10 0.87
CA TYR A 120 -3.14 -3.93 -0.04
C TYR A 120 -4.03 -5.17 -0.15
N PRO A 121 -3.52 -6.39 -0.37
CA PRO A 121 -4.36 -7.60 -0.36
C PRO A 121 -5.03 -7.85 0.99
N ALA A 122 -4.34 -7.53 2.10
CA ALA A 122 -4.92 -7.66 3.44
C ALA A 122 -6.11 -6.70 3.64
N ARG A 123 -5.98 -5.44 3.18
CA ARG A 123 -7.07 -4.46 3.17
C ARG A 123 -8.25 -4.95 2.35
N ASP A 124 -8.00 -5.37 1.10
CA ASP A 124 -9.05 -5.79 0.18
C ASP A 124 -9.78 -7.05 0.68
N SER A 125 -9.05 -7.98 1.29
CA SER A 125 -9.62 -9.16 1.95
C SER A 125 -10.35 -8.84 3.26
N LEU A 126 -10.08 -7.69 3.91
CA LEU A 126 -10.77 -7.27 5.13
C LEU A 126 -12.14 -6.65 4.84
N ILE A 127 -12.30 -5.94 3.72
CA ILE A 127 -13.53 -5.22 3.36
C ILE A 127 -14.78 -6.11 3.46
N PRO A 128 -14.84 -7.32 2.86
CA PRO A 128 -16.03 -8.18 2.95
C PRO A 128 -16.40 -8.64 4.37
N HIS A 129 -15.47 -8.52 5.33
CA HIS A 129 -15.71 -8.89 6.72
C HIS A 129 -16.31 -7.75 7.56
N ILE A 130 -16.23 -6.51 7.07
CA ILE A 130 -16.67 -5.32 7.80
C ILE A 130 -17.86 -4.60 7.15
N VAL A 131 -18.17 -4.89 5.89
CA VAL A 131 -19.35 -4.35 5.18
C VAL A 131 -20.34 -5.46 4.82
N SER A 132 -21.60 -5.11 4.52
CA SER A 132 -22.57 -6.08 3.99
C SER A 132 -22.31 -6.38 2.51
N PRO A 133 -22.80 -7.52 1.98
CA PRO A 133 -22.64 -7.85 0.56
C PRO A 133 -23.18 -6.77 -0.38
N GLU A 134 -24.28 -6.11 -0.01
CA GLU A 134 -24.92 -5.03 -0.77
C GLU A 134 -24.09 -3.76 -0.79
N GLU A 135 -23.23 -3.55 0.22
CA GLU A 135 -22.35 -2.39 0.36
C GLU A 135 -21.00 -2.57 -0.32
N LEU A 136 -20.60 -3.80 -0.69
CA LEU A 136 -19.30 -4.10 -1.29
C LEU A 136 -18.98 -3.26 -2.54
N PRO A 137 -19.89 -3.07 -3.50
CA PRO A 137 -19.60 -2.24 -4.68
C PRO A 137 -19.29 -0.79 -4.30
N ALA A 138 -20.03 -0.23 -3.33
CA ALA A 138 -19.82 1.14 -2.85
C ALA A 138 -18.51 1.27 -2.07
N ALA A 139 -18.13 0.27 -1.25
CA ALA A 139 -16.87 0.21 -0.54
C ALA A 139 -15.68 0.19 -1.50
N ASN A 140 -15.69 -0.70 -2.48
CA ASN A 140 -14.65 -0.81 -3.48
C ASN A 140 -14.53 0.46 -4.32
N SER A 141 -15.65 1.08 -4.69
CA SER A 141 -15.66 2.35 -5.40
C SER A 141 -15.03 3.47 -4.58
N ALA A 142 -15.34 3.57 -3.28
CA ALA A 142 -14.77 4.56 -2.39
C ALA A 142 -13.24 4.42 -2.27
N ILE A 143 -12.74 3.19 -2.11
CA ILE A 143 -11.30 2.90 -2.08
C ILE A 143 -10.63 3.26 -3.41
N SER A 144 -11.23 2.85 -4.54
CA SER A 144 -10.67 3.14 -5.88
C SER A 144 -10.64 4.65 -6.17
N ILE A 145 -11.71 5.38 -5.86
CA ILE A 145 -11.77 6.83 -6.05
C ILE A 145 -10.70 7.52 -5.18
N SER A 146 -10.55 7.09 -3.92
CA SER A 146 -9.53 7.65 -3.03
C SER A 146 -8.12 7.43 -3.60
N GLY A 147 -7.85 6.24 -4.15
CA GLY A 147 -6.59 5.93 -4.81
C GLY A 147 -6.33 6.86 -6.02
N GLN A 148 -7.30 6.98 -6.91
CA GLN A 148 -7.17 7.85 -8.09
C GLN A 148 -6.99 9.33 -7.71
N MET A 149 -7.74 9.80 -6.71
CA MET A 149 -7.60 11.18 -6.21
C MET A 149 -6.21 11.42 -5.60
N SER A 150 -5.68 10.46 -4.83
CA SER A 150 -4.32 10.56 -4.28
C SER A 150 -3.27 10.62 -5.37
N HIS A 151 -3.39 9.81 -6.42
CA HIS A 151 -2.48 9.87 -7.58
C HIS A 151 -2.59 11.17 -8.37
N LEU A 152 -3.80 11.70 -8.55
CA LEU A 152 -4.03 12.95 -9.28
C LEU A 152 -3.52 14.17 -8.50
N LEU A 153 -3.80 14.23 -7.20
CA LEU A 153 -3.48 15.36 -6.34
C LEU A 153 -2.09 15.27 -5.69
N GLY A 154 -1.52 14.06 -5.62
CA GLY A 154 -0.20 13.81 -5.03
C GLY A 154 0.89 14.72 -5.58
N PRO A 155 1.09 14.84 -6.90
CA PRO A 155 2.07 15.75 -7.47
C PRO A 155 1.87 17.22 -7.08
N LEU A 156 0.61 17.68 -7.00
CA LEU A 156 0.29 19.04 -6.57
C LEU A 156 0.70 19.27 -5.10
N PHE A 157 0.30 18.35 -4.21
CA PHE A 157 0.65 18.45 -2.79
C PHE A 157 2.14 18.25 -2.55
N ALA A 158 2.81 17.39 -3.32
CA ALA A 158 4.25 17.24 -3.27
C ALA A 158 4.97 18.54 -3.66
N GLY A 159 4.62 19.14 -4.81
CA GLY A 159 5.23 20.38 -5.27
C GLY A 159 5.04 21.55 -4.30
N LEU A 160 3.80 21.77 -3.81
CA LEU A 160 3.50 22.79 -2.81
C LEU A 160 4.21 22.48 -1.48
N GLY A 161 4.20 21.23 -1.05
CA GLY A 161 4.84 20.82 0.19
C GLY A 161 6.36 20.99 0.15
N ILE A 162 7.03 20.66 -0.97
CA ILE A 162 8.46 20.87 -1.16
C ILE A 162 8.78 22.36 -1.06
N SER A 163 8.00 23.22 -1.71
CA SER A 163 8.26 24.65 -1.76
C SER A 163 8.05 25.37 -0.42
N VAL A 164 7.10 24.89 0.41
CA VAL A 164 6.73 25.54 1.68
C VAL A 164 7.47 24.94 2.87
N PHE A 165 7.56 23.61 2.94
CA PHE A 165 8.04 22.88 4.10
C PHE A 165 9.38 22.18 3.87
N GLY A 166 9.78 21.99 2.62
CA GLY A 166 10.97 21.24 2.25
C GLY A 166 10.76 19.71 2.27
N LEU A 167 11.69 19.00 1.64
CA LEU A 167 11.63 17.54 1.45
C LEU A 167 11.56 16.74 2.75
N THR A 168 12.37 17.11 3.74
CA THR A 168 12.45 16.43 5.04
C THR A 168 11.09 16.31 5.72
N HIS A 169 10.31 17.39 5.71
CA HIS A 169 8.99 17.43 6.34
C HIS A 169 7.95 16.57 5.59
N LEU A 170 8.08 16.43 4.28
CA LEU A 170 7.19 15.56 3.51
C LEU A 170 7.36 14.08 3.87
N PHE A 171 8.61 13.62 4.01
CA PHE A 171 8.88 12.26 4.47
C PHE A 171 8.41 12.06 5.93
N THR A 172 8.60 13.05 6.79
CA THR A 172 8.09 13.00 8.16
C THR A 172 6.56 12.92 8.18
N ALA A 173 5.88 13.73 7.37
CA ALA A 173 4.42 13.70 7.28
C ALA A 173 3.91 12.35 6.77
N ASN A 174 4.60 11.72 5.80
CA ASN A 174 4.25 10.38 5.34
C ASN A 174 4.46 9.32 6.45
N ALA A 175 5.56 9.37 7.19
CA ALA A 175 5.77 8.47 8.33
C ALA A 175 4.66 8.59 9.38
N VAL A 176 4.24 9.83 9.71
CA VAL A 176 3.14 10.11 10.64
C VAL A 176 1.80 9.63 10.09
N SER A 177 1.57 9.71 8.76
CA SER A 177 0.33 9.23 8.14
C SER A 177 0.08 7.74 8.36
N PHE A 178 1.15 6.91 8.35
CA PHE A 178 1.06 5.50 8.70
C PHE A 178 0.69 5.28 10.17
N LEU A 179 1.25 6.07 11.11
CA LEU A 179 0.86 5.98 12.52
C LEU A 179 -0.63 6.29 12.71
N PHE A 180 -1.13 7.28 12.00
CA PHE A 180 -2.56 7.61 12.02
C PHE A 180 -3.41 6.49 11.43
N SER A 181 -2.97 5.86 10.33
CA SER A 181 -3.60 4.66 9.75
C SER A 181 -3.68 3.52 10.77
N ILE A 182 -2.56 3.23 11.49
CA ILE A 182 -2.51 2.21 12.53
C ILE A 182 -3.56 2.47 13.62
N LEU A 183 -3.65 3.70 14.12
CA LEU A 183 -4.63 4.07 15.14
C LEU A 183 -6.06 3.76 14.69
N LEU A 184 -6.41 4.13 13.46
CA LEU A 184 -7.73 3.87 12.91
C LEU A 184 -7.99 2.38 12.67
N ILE A 185 -7.01 1.65 12.16
CA ILE A 185 -7.12 0.19 11.95
C ILE A 185 -7.31 -0.52 13.30
N CYS A 186 -6.64 -0.09 14.36
CA CYS A 186 -6.82 -0.65 15.70
C CYS A 186 -8.28 -0.54 16.21
N LEU A 187 -8.99 0.53 15.83
CA LEU A 187 -10.39 0.75 16.20
C LEU A 187 -11.40 -0.13 15.43
N ILE A 188 -10.98 -0.81 14.38
CA ILE A 188 -11.84 -1.71 13.61
C ILE A 188 -12.19 -2.94 14.46
N VAL A 189 -13.47 -3.22 14.61
CA VAL A 189 -14.00 -4.42 15.27
C VAL A 189 -14.53 -5.37 14.20
N ILE A 190 -13.92 -6.56 14.11
CA ILE A 190 -14.35 -7.61 13.17
C ILE A 190 -15.38 -8.48 13.88
N PRO A 191 -16.64 -8.56 13.40
CA PRO A 191 -17.66 -9.42 14.00
C PRO A 191 -17.27 -10.90 13.92
N SER A 192 -17.30 -11.62 15.05
CA SER A 192 -16.88 -13.03 15.16
C SER A 192 -17.67 -13.96 14.21
N ASN A 193 -18.93 -13.65 13.96
CA ASN A 193 -19.82 -14.48 13.11
C ASN A 193 -19.44 -14.46 11.62
N ARG A 194 -18.55 -13.60 11.18
CA ARG A 194 -18.08 -13.52 9.78
C ARG A 194 -16.73 -14.19 9.56
N ILE A 195 -16.10 -14.70 10.61
CA ILE A 195 -14.88 -15.49 10.51
C ILE A 195 -15.31 -16.95 10.23
N ASN A 196 -15.80 -17.21 9.02
CA ASN A 196 -16.08 -18.59 8.64
C ASN A 196 -14.74 -19.25 8.29
N ASN A 197 -14.23 -20.08 9.22
CA ASN A 197 -13.06 -20.93 9.05
C ASN A 197 -13.38 -22.08 8.06
N GLN A 198 -13.86 -21.78 6.87
CA GLN A 198 -13.80 -22.75 5.81
C GLN A 198 -12.32 -22.99 5.51
N LYS A 199 -11.82 -24.18 5.82
CA LYS A 199 -10.55 -24.69 5.32
C LYS A 199 -10.63 -24.64 3.80
N ARG A 200 -10.16 -23.55 3.20
CA ARG A 200 -10.00 -23.49 1.74
C ARG A 200 -8.91 -24.49 1.36
N PRO A 201 -9.09 -25.25 0.30
CA PRO A 201 -8.05 -26.14 -0.24
C PRO A 201 -6.78 -25.33 -0.51
N SER A 202 -5.65 -26.02 -0.59
CA SER A 202 -4.33 -25.41 -0.76
C SER A 202 -4.31 -24.48 -1.97
N GLN A 203 -4.20 -23.19 -1.75
CA GLN A 203 -4.15 -22.17 -2.82
C GLN A 203 -2.98 -22.38 -3.79
N TRP A 204 -1.94 -23.11 -3.39
CA TRP A 204 -0.90 -23.55 -4.30
C TRP A 204 -1.44 -24.45 -5.42
N GLN A 205 -2.42 -25.31 -5.10
CA GLN A 205 -3.12 -26.09 -6.11
C GLN A 205 -4.00 -25.20 -6.99
N ASP A 206 -4.73 -24.25 -6.39
CA ASP A 206 -5.55 -23.29 -7.15
C ASP A 206 -4.70 -22.40 -8.08
N ILE A 207 -3.50 -21.97 -7.64
CA ILE A 207 -2.55 -21.21 -8.47
C ILE A 207 -1.99 -22.09 -9.60
N LEU A 208 -1.60 -23.32 -9.30
CA LEU A 208 -1.11 -24.27 -10.30
C LEU A 208 -2.19 -24.63 -11.30
N ASP A 209 -3.42 -24.84 -10.83
CA ASP A 209 -4.58 -25.11 -11.67
C ASP A 209 -4.93 -23.88 -12.53
N GLY A 210 -4.89 -22.68 -11.98
CA GLY A 210 -5.05 -21.42 -12.71
C GLY A 210 -3.97 -21.24 -13.80
N LEU A 211 -2.70 -21.47 -13.48
CA LEU A 211 -1.60 -21.40 -14.43
C LEU A 211 -1.73 -22.50 -15.52
N SER A 212 -2.12 -23.71 -15.14
CA SER A 212 -2.37 -24.81 -16.08
C SER A 212 -3.53 -24.49 -17.02
N TYR A 213 -4.59 -23.87 -16.49
CA TYR A 213 -5.75 -23.43 -17.27
C TYR A 213 -5.39 -22.35 -18.30
N VAL A 214 -4.60 -21.35 -17.88
CA VAL A 214 -4.08 -20.30 -18.79
C VAL A 214 -3.18 -20.93 -19.85
N HIS A 215 -2.32 -21.89 -19.48
CA HIS A 215 -1.44 -22.57 -20.42
C HIS A 215 -2.21 -23.46 -21.42
N ALA A 216 -3.29 -24.10 -20.96
CA ALA A 216 -4.14 -24.95 -21.80
C ALA A 216 -5.04 -24.13 -22.75
N ASN A 217 -5.35 -22.88 -22.43
CA ASN A 217 -6.29 -22.06 -23.17
C ASN A 217 -5.57 -21.09 -24.11
N LYS A 218 -5.50 -21.43 -25.41
CA LYS A 218 -4.82 -20.63 -26.45
C LYS A 218 -5.31 -19.17 -26.52
N GLY A 219 -6.61 -18.93 -26.26
CA GLY A 219 -7.18 -17.57 -26.29
C GLY A 219 -6.68 -16.70 -25.13
N LEU A 220 -6.53 -17.27 -23.92
CA LEU A 220 -5.98 -16.54 -22.77
C LEU A 220 -4.48 -16.28 -22.90
N ARG A 221 -3.72 -17.18 -23.52
CA ARG A 221 -2.30 -16.96 -23.83
C ARG A 221 -2.06 -15.80 -24.78
N LEU A 222 -2.93 -15.62 -25.78
CA LEU A 222 -2.85 -14.51 -26.73
C LEU A 222 -3.20 -13.15 -26.12
N LEU A 223 -3.97 -13.12 -25.04
CA LEU A 223 -4.32 -11.88 -24.32
C LEU A 223 -3.24 -11.42 -23.30
N LEU A 224 -2.31 -12.30 -22.96
CA LEU A 224 -1.22 -12.05 -21.99
C LEU A 224 0.13 -11.77 -22.67
N LEU A 225 0.20 -11.88 -23.99
CA LEU A 225 1.33 -11.48 -24.84
C LEU A 225 1.04 -10.15 -25.53
#